data_a9508952300d5ff0820da40534e82ae0
#
_entry.id   a9508952300d5ff0820da40534e82ae0
#
_cell.length_a   1.000
_cell.length_b   1.000
_cell.length_c   1.000
_cell.angle_alpha   90.00
_cell.angle_beta   90.00
_cell.angle_gamma   90.00
#
_symmetry.space_group_name_H-M   'P 1'
#
loop_
_entity.id
_entity.type
_entity.pdbx_description
1 polymer ?
#
loop_
_entity_poly.entity_id
_entity_poly.type
_entity_poly.pdbx_seq_one_letter_code
_entity_poly.pdbx_strand_id
1 'polypeptide(L)'
;QAPVVACIYTHFHYVGGTQTLVDENKNLAIWGHDGIQANLDRFGGEVAPRVTRGLAHQFATSMPHEGPDGIVNLGLGNFFRNPEHAPFTNGYIPPKHTFIEPTKAKIAGLKVEFFPAPSDATDSITIWFPDLKLAINNLLWPVLFNVFAIRGEEYRDPRIMMKGLDQLAELEAENLIGAHGPPFSGQEEIKKIIINYRDTLQFLWDQTVRCANKGLTLNEAISTIKLPNHFQEHYTTQQLYGVVEHHVRQIYSGLFGWFDEDEANLFPVPSPERSLRFIEGFGGIEKVRAIIDSSLEQEDFRWAIELSSWLVRSNLNPQG
;
A
#
# COMPACT_ATOMS: atom_id res chain seq x y z
N GLN A 1 -25.14 -26.42 -5.77
CA GLN A 1 -24.03 -25.58 -5.33
C GLN A 1 -23.61 -26.06 -3.93
N ALA A 2 -22.32 -26.24 -3.66
CA ALA A 2 -21.87 -26.65 -2.32
C ALA A 2 -22.08 -25.48 -1.34
N PRO A 3 -22.51 -25.74 -0.08
CA PRO A 3 -22.70 -24.69 0.90
C PRO A 3 -21.35 -24.08 1.31
N VAL A 4 -21.32 -22.77 1.55
CA VAL A 4 -20.18 -22.09 2.16
C VAL A 4 -20.19 -22.39 3.66
N VAL A 5 -19.16 -23.04 4.17
CA VAL A 5 -19.10 -23.49 5.59
C VAL A 5 -18.10 -22.70 6.43
N ALA A 6 -17.17 -22.00 5.79
CA ALA A 6 -16.20 -21.16 6.47
C ALA A 6 -15.82 -19.93 5.63
N CYS A 7 -15.48 -18.84 6.32
CA CYS A 7 -14.87 -17.65 5.78
C CYS A 7 -13.56 -17.42 6.54
N ILE A 8 -12.47 -17.14 5.82
CA ILE A 8 -11.16 -16.87 6.40
C ILE A 8 -10.72 -15.49 5.94
N TYR A 9 -10.51 -14.57 6.86
CA TYR A 9 -10.00 -13.24 6.57
C TYR A 9 -8.48 -13.27 6.37
N THR A 10 -8.01 -12.73 5.26
CA THR A 10 -6.58 -12.55 5.02
C THR A 10 -6.01 -11.37 5.79
N HIS A 11 -6.79 -10.30 5.95
CA HIS A 11 -6.48 -9.06 6.68
C HIS A 11 -7.73 -8.15 6.73
N PHE A 12 -7.70 -7.07 7.51
CA PHE A 12 -8.88 -6.23 7.80
C PHE A 12 -9.42 -5.43 6.61
N HIS A 13 -8.66 -5.21 5.54
CA HIS A 13 -9.12 -4.40 4.40
C HIS A 13 -10.29 -5.03 3.62
N TYR A 14 -10.42 -6.35 3.62
CA TYR A 14 -11.38 -7.09 2.78
C TYR A 14 -12.40 -7.94 3.57
N VAL A 15 -12.89 -7.39 4.67
CA VAL A 15 -13.82 -8.11 5.56
C VAL A 15 -15.29 -7.69 5.38
N GLY A 16 -15.57 -6.67 4.57
CA GLY A 16 -16.85 -5.97 4.51
C GLY A 16 -18.01 -6.74 3.86
N GLY A 17 -17.78 -7.90 3.24
CA GLY A 17 -18.82 -8.68 2.55
C GLY A 17 -19.38 -9.88 3.33
N THR A 18 -18.90 -10.16 4.54
CA THR A 18 -19.17 -11.41 5.24
C THR A 18 -20.63 -11.57 5.71
N GLN A 19 -21.32 -10.46 5.95
CA GLN A 19 -22.75 -10.49 6.33
C GLN A 19 -23.60 -11.30 5.33
N THR A 20 -23.34 -11.14 4.04
CA THR A 20 -24.05 -11.91 2.99
C THR A 20 -23.89 -13.42 3.19
N LEU A 21 -22.68 -13.87 3.50
CA LEU A 21 -22.41 -15.30 3.77
C LEU A 21 -23.09 -15.79 5.04
N VAL A 22 -23.14 -14.95 6.08
CA VAL A 22 -23.83 -15.28 7.35
C VAL A 22 -25.35 -15.33 7.15
N ASP A 23 -25.91 -14.50 6.28
CA ASP A 23 -27.34 -14.52 5.96
C ASP A 23 -27.75 -15.83 5.27
N GLU A 24 -26.87 -16.39 4.45
CA GLU A 24 -27.06 -17.70 3.81
C GLU A 24 -26.80 -18.87 4.78
N ASN A 25 -25.83 -18.75 5.68
CA ASN A 25 -25.45 -19.78 6.65
C ASN A 25 -25.16 -19.18 8.04
N LYS A 26 -26.13 -19.22 8.94
CA LYS A 26 -26.01 -18.69 10.30
C LYS A 26 -24.93 -19.38 11.16
N ASN A 27 -24.49 -20.57 10.76
CA ASN A 27 -23.46 -21.35 11.44
C ASN A 27 -22.08 -21.24 10.76
N LEU A 28 -21.89 -20.24 9.90
CA LEU A 28 -20.63 -19.98 9.21
C LEU A 28 -19.47 -19.87 10.21
N ALA A 29 -18.43 -20.68 10.02
CA ALA A 29 -17.18 -20.54 10.78
C ALA A 29 -16.37 -19.39 10.22
N ILE A 30 -16.06 -18.38 11.04
CA ILE A 30 -15.28 -17.22 10.63
C ILE A 30 -13.93 -17.25 11.35
N TRP A 31 -12.85 -17.24 10.57
CA TRP A 31 -11.46 -17.29 11.02
C TRP A 31 -10.74 -16.00 10.66
N GLY A 32 -9.83 -15.53 11.51
CA GLY A 32 -9.01 -14.37 11.23
C GLY A 32 -7.98 -14.10 12.31
N HIS A 33 -7.06 -13.20 12.01
CA HIS A 33 -6.10 -12.72 13.00
C HIS A 33 -6.81 -11.91 14.10
N ASP A 34 -6.36 -12.01 15.34
CA ASP A 34 -7.00 -11.32 16.48
C ASP A 34 -6.93 -9.79 16.37
N GLY A 35 -5.94 -9.25 15.66
CA GLY A 35 -5.75 -7.83 15.42
C GLY A 35 -6.75 -7.15 14.47
N ILE A 36 -7.62 -7.89 13.79
CA ILE A 36 -8.55 -7.32 12.79
C ILE A 36 -9.45 -6.24 13.41
N GLN A 37 -10.05 -6.52 14.57
CA GLN A 37 -10.96 -5.56 15.21
C GLN A 37 -10.23 -4.29 15.62
N ALA A 38 -9.04 -4.40 16.20
CA ALA A 38 -8.23 -3.26 16.62
C ALA A 38 -7.85 -2.36 15.42
N ASN A 39 -7.50 -2.96 14.28
CA ASN A 39 -7.23 -2.22 13.05
C ASN A 39 -8.49 -1.51 12.52
N LEU A 40 -9.65 -2.17 12.53
CA LEU A 40 -10.92 -1.56 12.12
C LEU A 40 -11.30 -0.40 13.03
N ASP A 41 -11.17 -0.54 14.34
CA ASP A 41 -11.48 0.50 15.33
C ASP A 41 -10.56 1.71 15.16
N ARG A 42 -9.28 1.49 14.91
CA ARG A 42 -8.31 2.56 14.66
C ARG A 42 -8.60 3.30 13.35
N PHE A 43 -8.68 2.59 12.24
CA PHE A 43 -8.82 3.21 10.91
C PHE A 43 -10.23 3.69 10.63
N GLY A 44 -11.25 3.03 11.14
CA GLY A 44 -12.65 3.43 11.04
C GLY A 44 -13.12 4.41 12.10
N GLY A 45 -12.35 4.64 13.17
CA GLY A 45 -12.69 5.49 14.30
C GLY A 45 -11.64 6.56 14.55
N GLU A 46 -10.55 6.21 15.24
CA GLU A 46 -9.56 7.15 15.77
C GLU A 46 -8.98 8.10 14.72
N VAL A 47 -8.56 7.57 13.58
CA VAL A 47 -7.92 8.33 12.50
C VAL A 47 -8.77 8.45 11.22
N ALA A 48 -10.04 8.04 11.29
CA ALA A 48 -10.92 7.95 10.12
C ALA A 48 -10.98 9.22 9.25
N PRO A 49 -11.09 10.45 9.81
CA PRO A 49 -11.14 11.66 8.98
C PRO A 49 -9.86 11.88 8.15
N ARG A 50 -8.69 11.55 8.73
CA ARG A 50 -7.41 11.66 8.01
C ARG A 50 -7.28 10.57 6.95
N VAL A 51 -7.64 9.34 7.28
CA VAL A 51 -7.62 8.20 6.37
C VAL A 51 -8.55 8.42 5.18
N THR A 52 -9.77 8.91 5.40
CA THR A 52 -10.73 9.23 4.34
C THR A 52 -10.17 10.24 3.34
N ARG A 53 -9.55 11.33 3.83
CA ARG A 53 -8.86 12.28 2.93
C ARG A 53 -7.68 11.63 2.20
N GLY A 54 -6.93 10.79 2.90
CA GLY A 54 -5.81 10.04 2.33
C GLY A 54 -6.22 9.06 1.24
N LEU A 55 -7.38 8.40 1.40
CA LEU A 55 -7.97 7.53 0.37
C LEU A 55 -8.33 8.32 -0.89
N ALA A 56 -8.91 9.51 -0.74
CA ALA A 56 -9.21 10.39 -1.87
C ALA A 56 -7.95 10.76 -2.65
N HIS A 57 -6.85 11.05 -1.96
CA HIS A 57 -5.55 11.32 -2.61
C HIS A 57 -4.91 10.08 -3.24
N GLN A 58 -4.93 8.94 -2.53
CA GLN A 58 -4.27 7.71 -2.99
C GLN A 58 -4.97 7.07 -4.19
N PHE A 59 -6.29 7.10 -4.22
CA PHE A 59 -7.11 6.45 -5.24
C PHE A 59 -7.82 7.44 -6.15
N ALA A 60 -7.49 8.73 -6.08
CA ALA A 60 -8.06 9.78 -6.91
C ALA A 60 -9.61 9.73 -6.98
N THR A 61 -10.28 9.40 -5.86
CA THR A 61 -11.73 9.13 -5.82
C THR A 61 -12.60 10.35 -6.13
N SER A 62 -12.01 11.55 -6.16
CA SER A 62 -12.66 12.79 -6.55
C SER A 62 -12.52 13.13 -8.05
N MET A 63 -11.70 12.36 -8.79
CA MET A 63 -11.52 12.55 -10.24
C MET A 63 -12.60 11.83 -11.04
N PRO A 64 -12.95 12.33 -12.24
CA PRO A 64 -13.82 11.61 -13.15
C PRO A 64 -13.24 10.23 -13.52
N HIS A 65 -14.09 9.26 -13.77
CA HIS A 65 -13.65 7.94 -14.23
C HIS A 65 -13.21 7.94 -15.70
N GLU A 66 -13.68 8.90 -16.49
CA GLU A 66 -13.45 8.99 -17.93
C GLU A 66 -13.21 10.43 -18.35
N GLY A 67 -12.69 10.62 -19.55
CA GLY A 67 -12.41 11.94 -20.14
C GLY A 67 -10.96 12.40 -19.96
N PRO A 68 -10.62 13.60 -20.46
CA PRO A 68 -9.24 14.13 -20.44
C PRO A 68 -8.68 14.31 -19.01
N ASP A 69 -9.56 14.58 -18.04
CA ASP A 69 -9.20 14.72 -16.62
C ASP A 69 -9.51 13.46 -15.82
N GLY A 70 -9.78 12.33 -16.48
CA GLY A 70 -10.16 11.08 -15.88
C GLY A 70 -8.98 10.32 -15.29
N ILE A 71 -9.31 9.34 -14.43
CA ILE A 71 -8.32 8.42 -13.84
C ILE A 71 -7.76 7.52 -14.95
N VAL A 72 -6.45 7.61 -15.20
CA VAL A 72 -5.78 6.77 -16.20
C VAL A 72 -5.60 5.34 -15.69
N ASN A 73 -5.02 5.19 -14.51
CA ASN A 73 -4.73 3.88 -13.89
C ASN A 73 -4.42 4.06 -12.41
N LEU A 74 -4.91 3.14 -11.58
CA LEU A 74 -4.63 3.08 -10.15
C LEU A 74 -3.54 2.06 -9.77
N GLY A 75 -2.98 1.36 -10.74
CA GLY A 75 -2.00 0.28 -10.53
C GLY A 75 -2.61 -1.05 -10.05
N LEU A 76 -3.83 -1.04 -9.53
CA LEU A 76 -4.56 -2.21 -9.02
C LEU A 76 -5.91 -2.45 -9.71
N GLY A 77 -6.16 -1.77 -10.84
CA GLY A 77 -7.46 -1.74 -11.52
C GLY A 77 -8.35 -0.59 -11.05
N ASN A 78 -9.50 -0.44 -11.68
CA ASN A 78 -10.43 0.64 -11.38
C ASN A 78 -11.17 0.38 -10.06
N PHE A 79 -11.24 1.41 -9.23
CA PHE A 79 -12.10 1.42 -8.07
C PHE A 79 -13.53 1.78 -8.52
N PHE A 80 -14.38 0.77 -8.61
CA PHE A 80 -15.77 0.96 -9.03
C PHE A 80 -16.75 0.51 -7.93
N ARG A 81 -17.73 1.37 -7.62
CA ARG A 81 -18.92 1.01 -6.85
C ARG A 81 -20.15 1.33 -7.69
N ASN A 82 -21.02 0.35 -7.90
CA ASN A 82 -22.29 0.61 -8.58
C ASN A 82 -23.17 1.53 -7.71
N PRO A 83 -23.49 2.76 -8.16
CA PRO A 83 -24.34 3.69 -7.40
C PRO A 83 -25.73 3.13 -7.08
N GLU A 84 -26.25 2.22 -7.89
CA GLU A 84 -27.55 1.58 -7.68
C GLU A 84 -27.59 0.72 -6.40
N HIS A 85 -26.42 0.30 -5.91
CA HIS A 85 -26.29 -0.46 -4.68
C HIS A 85 -26.11 0.41 -3.42
N ALA A 86 -26.19 1.73 -3.55
CA ALA A 86 -26.11 2.62 -2.39
C ALA A 86 -27.41 2.54 -1.53
N PRO A 87 -27.33 2.78 -0.20
CA PRO A 87 -26.11 3.05 0.56
C PRO A 87 -25.25 1.81 0.78
N PHE A 88 -23.94 1.98 0.67
CA PHE A 88 -22.97 0.89 0.96
C PHE A 88 -22.85 0.72 2.47
N THR A 89 -23.12 -0.49 2.95
CA THR A 89 -23.00 -0.86 4.36
C THR A 89 -21.78 -1.72 4.60
N ASN A 90 -21.17 -1.59 5.76
CA ASN A 90 -20.09 -2.49 6.17
C ASN A 90 -20.71 -3.77 6.74
N GLY A 91 -20.53 -4.89 6.01
CA GLY A 91 -21.02 -6.21 6.40
C GLY A 91 -19.97 -7.05 7.14
N TYR A 92 -19.05 -6.41 7.85
CA TYR A 92 -18.07 -7.11 8.68
C TYR A 92 -18.75 -7.88 9.82
N ILE A 93 -18.33 -9.13 10.01
CA ILE A 93 -18.71 -9.96 11.14
C ILE A 93 -17.42 -10.37 11.87
N PRO A 94 -17.28 -10.10 13.17
CA PRO A 94 -16.09 -10.50 13.92
C PRO A 94 -15.79 -12.00 13.82
N PRO A 95 -14.53 -12.40 13.62
CA PRO A 95 -14.17 -13.82 13.60
C PRO A 95 -14.41 -14.45 14.98
N LYS A 96 -14.96 -15.68 14.98
CA LYS A 96 -15.14 -16.48 16.19
C LYS A 96 -13.90 -17.31 16.52
N HIS A 97 -13.07 -17.56 15.53
CA HIS A 97 -11.83 -18.32 15.65
C HIS A 97 -10.67 -17.36 15.34
N THR A 98 -9.98 -16.90 16.38
CA THR A 98 -8.88 -15.95 16.27
C THR A 98 -7.56 -16.57 16.66
N PHE A 99 -6.45 -16.01 16.17
CA PHE A 99 -5.09 -16.44 16.46
C PHE A 99 -4.11 -15.26 16.26
N ILE A 100 -2.97 -15.31 16.94
CA ILE A 100 -1.84 -14.36 16.84
C ILE A 100 -0.52 -15.08 16.55
N GLU A 101 -0.51 -16.41 16.65
CA GLU A 101 0.64 -17.27 16.45
C GLU A 101 0.32 -18.33 15.38
N PRO A 102 1.33 -18.99 14.79
CA PRO A 102 1.11 -20.07 13.85
C PRO A 102 0.12 -21.10 14.39
N THR A 103 -0.96 -21.33 13.67
CA THR A 103 -2.09 -22.15 14.13
C THR A 103 -2.50 -23.16 13.08
N LYS A 104 -2.84 -24.38 13.51
CA LYS A 104 -3.33 -25.45 12.65
C LYS A 104 -4.80 -25.74 12.95
N ALA A 105 -5.58 -25.95 11.90
CA ALA A 105 -7.00 -26.27 12.00
C ALA A 105 -7.40 -27.34 10.98
N LYS A 106 -8.63 -27.87 11.16
CA LYS A 106 -9.31 -28.68 10.15
C LYS A 106 -10.61 -28.00 9.79
N ILE A 107 -10.72 -27.54 8.54
CA ILE A 107 -11.88 -26.78 8.04
C ILE A 107 -12.45 -27.51 6.84
N ALA A 108 -13.74 -27.86 6.88
CA ALA A 108 -14.41 -28.62 5.83
C ALA A 108 -13.68 -29.92 5.42
N GLY A 109 -12.99 -30.56 6.38
CA GLY A 109 -12.20 -31.78 6.12
C GLY A 109 -10.76 -31.52 5.66
N LEU A 110 -10.40 -30.31 5.26
CA LEU A 110 -9.06 -29.93 4.84
C LEU A 110 -8.19 -29.56 6.05
N LYS A 111 -6.92 -29.92 6.01
CA LYS A 111 -5.92 -29.36 6.93
C LYS A 111 -5.60 -27.94 6.46
N VAL A 112 -5.55 -27.01 7.40
CA VAL A 112 -5.21 -25.61 7.17
C VAL A 112 -4.21 -25.17 8.21
N GLU A 113 -3.17 -24.49 7.77
CA GLU A 113 -2.18 -23.85 8.64
C GLU A 113 -2.22 -22.34 8.39
N PHE A 114 -2.22 -21.56 9.46
CA PHE A 114 -2.22 -20.11 9.45
C PHE A 114 -0.89 -19.59 9.97
N PHE A 115 -0.32 -18.64 9.26
CA PHE A 115 0.92 -17.98 9.67
C PHE A 115 0.71 -16.47 9.70
N PRO A 116 0.88 -15.78 10.84
CA PRO A 116 0.94 -14.33 10.86
C PRO A 116 2.04 -13.83 9.91
N ALA A 117 1.66 -12.98 8.98
CA ALA A 117 2.52 -12.48 7.92
C ALA A 117 2.23 -11.00 7.63
N PRO A 118 2.55 -10.09 8.59
CA PRO A 118 2.32 -8.66 8.42
C PRO A 118 2.87 -8.13 7.10
N SER A 119 2.01 -7.41 6.36
CA SER A 119 2.32 -6.84 5.06
C SER A 119 1.79 -5.41 4.97
N ASP A 120 0.78 -5.14 4.14
CA ASP A 120 0.06 -3.86 4.10
C ASP A 120 -0.89 -3.65 5.29
N ALA A 121 -1.08 -4.67 6.11
CA ALA A 121 -1.78 -4.65 7.37
C ALA A 121 -1.06 -5.53 8.40
N THR A 122 -1.07 -5.10 9.66
CA THR A 122 -0.38 -5.82 10.75
C THR A 122 -1.02 -7.16 11.09
N ASP A 123 -2.27 -7.34 10.73
CA ASP A 123 -3.07 -8.55 10.90
C ASP A 123 -3.09 -9.47 9.67
N SER A 124 -2.24 -9.20 8.68
CA SER A 124 -2.14 -10.04 7.49
C SER A 124 -1.62 -11.44 7.82
N ILE A 125 -2.14 -12.43 7.10
CA ILE A 125 -1.76 -13.84 7.27
C ILE A 125 -1.45 -14.53 5.94
N THR A 126 -0.64 -15.58 6.03
CA THR A 126 -0.53 -16.62 5.01
C THR A 126 -1.38 -17.82 5.44
N ILE A 127 -2.21 -18.32 4.53
CA ILE A 127 -3.06 -19.50 4.71
C ILE A 127 -2.47 -20.63 3.87
N TRP A 128 -2.13 -21.74 4.48
CA TRP A 128 -1.57 -22.90 3.81
C TRP A 128 -2.48 -24.12 3.87
N PHE A 129 -2.75 -24.72 2.74
CA PHE A 129 -3.46 -25.97 2.58
C PHE A 129 -2.47 -27.07 2.14
N PRO A 130 -1.82 -27.78 3.07
CA PRO A 130 -0.74 -28.73 2.75
C PRO A 130 -1.16 -29.86 1.81
N ASP A 131 -2.38 -30.40 1.99
CA ASP A 131 -2.89 -31.49 1.18
C ASP A 131 -3.20 -31.06 -0.28
N LEU A 132 -3.35 -29.75 -0.52
CA LEU A 132 -3.60 -29.14 -1.84
C LEU A 132 -2.36 -28.44 -2.41
N LYS A 133 -1.28 -28.35 -1.63
CA LYS A 133 -0.10 -27.51 -1.94
C LYS A 133 -0.49 -26.10 -2.41
N LEU A 134 -1.48 -25.54 -1.74
CA LEU A 134 -2.05 -24.22 -2.04
C LEU A 134 -1.75 -23.26 -0.91
N ALA A 135 -1.11 -22.14 -1.23
CA ALA A 135 -0.97 -21.01 -0.33
C ALA A 135 -1.86 -19.83 -0.77
N ILE A 136 -2.45 -19.15 0.21
CA ILE A 136 -3.13 -17.87 0.03
C ILE A 136 -2.40 -16.85 0.89
N ASN A 137 -2.02 -15.70 0.32
CA ASN A 137 -1.19 -14.72 1.00
C ASN A 137 -1.60 -13.28 0.70
N ASN A 138 -1.11 -12.35 1.53
CA ASN A 138 -1.23 -10.91 1.33
C ASN A 138 0.15 -10.22 1.18
N LEU A 139 1.22 -10.98 0.98
CA LEU A 139 2.58 -10.45 0.86
C LEU A 139 2.95 -10.11 -0.58
N LEU A 140 2.56 -10.99 -1.51
CA LEU A 140 2.93 -10.86 -2.91
C LEU A 140 1.84 -10.11 -3.67
N TRP A 141 2.24 -9.01 -4.32
CA TRP A 141 1.37 -8.14 -5.11
C TRP A 141 1.69 -8.26 -6.59
N PRO A 142 0.77 -7.91 -7.50
CA PRO A 142 1.01 -8.01 -8.95
C PRO A 142 1.89 -6.88 -9.50
N VAL A 143 2.37 -5.99 -8.63
CA VAL A 143 3.17 -4.80 -8.91
C VAL A 143 4.15 -4.59 -7.76
N LEU A 144 5.03 -3.60 -7.83
CA LEU A 144 5.92 -3.27 -6.72
C LEU A 144 5.12 -3.13 -5.42
N PHE A 145 5.60 -3.79 -4.38
CA PHE A 145 4.90 -3.92 -3.09
C PHE A 145 4.53 -2.58 -2.46
N ASN A 146 3.67 -2.65 -1.46
CA ASN A 146 3.12 -1.49 -0.78
C ASN A 146 3.73 -1.33 0.64
N VAL A 147 4.96 -0.84 0.71
CA VAL A 147 5.62 -0.52 2.00
C VAL A 147 5.12 0.79 2.60
N PHE A 148 4.55 1.67 1.78
CA PHE A 148 4.03 2.98 2.20
C PHE A 148 2.50 3.01 2.16
N ALA A 149 1.90 3.98 2.84
CA ALA A 149 0.49 4.29 2.71
C ALA A 149 0.26 5.81 2.74
N ILE A 150 -0.06 6.40 1.58
CA ILE A 150 -0.36 7.84 1.45
C ILE A 150 -1.57 8.21 2.31
N ARG A 151 -2.57 7.32 2.39
CA ARG A 151 -3.75 7.51 3.24
C ARG A 151 -3.44 7.57 4.74
N GLY A 152 -2.26 7.11 5.16
CA GLY A 152 -1.83 7.01 6.54
C GLY A 152 -2.23 5.66 7.15
N GLU A 153 -1.24 4.90 7.54
CA GLU A 153 -1.33 3.63 8.25
C GLU A 153 -0.12 3.47 9.14
N GLU A 154 -0.02 2.34 9.83
CA GLU A 154 1.17 2.01 10.59
C GLU A 154 2.39 1.79 9.69
N TYR A 155 3.56 2.00 10.27
CA TYR A 155 4.81 1.68 9.58
C TYR A 155 4.87 0.20 9.23
N ARG A 156 5.11 -0.08 7.97
CA ARG A 156 5.29 -1.43 7.44
C ARG A 156 6.77 -1.75 7.40
N ASP A 157 7.24 -2.55 8.36
CA ASP A 157 8.65 -2.91 8.46
C ASP A 157 9.03 -3.91 7.36
N PRO A 158 9.89 -3.53 6.40
CA PRO A 158 10.31 -4.43 5.33
C PRO A 158 10.96 -5.73 5.83
N ARG A 159 11.61 -5.68 7.00
CA ARG A 159 12.26 -6.87 7.58
C ARG A 159 11.25 -7.92 8.01
N ILE A 160 10.08 -7.50 8.49
CA ILE A 160 8.99 -8.41 8.84
C ILE A 160 8.39 -9.01 7.57
N MET A 161 8.18 -8.17 6.54
CA MET A 161 7.66 -8.64 5.25
C MET A 161 8.60 -9.64 4.60
N MET A 162 9.92 -9.40 4.62
CA MET A 162 10.92 -10.35 4.10
C MET A 162 10.86 -11.70 4.80
N LYS A 163 10.71 -11.73 6.13
CA LYS A 163 10.54 -13.00 6.87
C LYS A 163 9.28 -13.75 6.45
N GLY A 164 8.19 -13.04 6.21
CA GLY A 164 6.95 -13.64 5.70
C GLY A 164 7.13 -14.21 4.28
N LEU A 165 7.89 -13.53 3.41
CA LEU A 165 8.21 -14.01 2.07
C LEU A 165 9.15 -15.21 2.09
N ASP A 166 10.16 -15.21 2.97
CA ASP A 166 11.05 -16.37 3.16
C ASP A 166 10.23 -17.59 3.60
N GLN A 167 9.33 -17.44 4.58
CA GLN A 167 8.43 -18.50 5.02
C GLN A 167 7.51 -18.98 3.88
N LEU A 168 6.94 -18.06 3.09
CA LEU A 168 6.09 -18.41 1.95
C LEU A 168 6.84 -19.24 0.91
N ALA A 169 8.12 -18.93 0.68
CA ALA A 169 8.98 -19.70 -0.23
C ALA A 169 9.28 -21.13 0.28
N GLU A 170 9.36 -21.30 1.61
CA GLU A 170 9.59 -22.60 2.25
C GLU A 170 8.37 -23.55 2.19
N LEU A 171 7.16 -23.03 1.94
CA LEU A 171 5.96 -23.85 1.83
C LEU A 171 5.95 -24.73 0.57
N GLU A 172 6.80 -24.43 -0.42
CA GLU A 172 6.89 -25.16 -1.69
C GLU A 172 5.51 -25.32 -2.38
N ALA A 173 4.73 -24.23 -2.39
CA ALA A 173 3.40 -24.21 -2.96
C ALA A 173 3.41 -24.50 -4.46
N GLU A 174 2.52 -25.37 -4.93
CA GLU A 174 2.25 -25.60 -6.35
C GLU A 174 1.26 -24.57 -6.91
N ASN A 175 0.44 -23.99 -6.04
CA ASN A 175 -0.50 -22.93 -6.37
C ASN A 175 -0.43 -21.82 -5.32
N LEU A 176 -0.44 -20.57 -5.78
CA LEU A 176 -0.37 -19.39 -4.93
C LEU A 176 -1.47 -18.41 -5.33
N ILE A 177 -2.32 -18.05 -4.37
CA ILE A 177 -3.37 -17.05 -4.54
C ILE A 177 -2.99 -15.82 -3.70
N GLY A 178 -2.92 -14.66 -4.34
CA GLY A 178 -2.76 -13.39 -3.64
C GLY A 178 -4.11 -12.82 -3.23
N ALA A 179 -4.14 -12.09 -2.10
CA ALA A 179 -5.27 -11.21 -1.80
C ALA A 179 -5.39 -10.09 -2.86
N HIS A 180 -4.30 -9.82 -3.58
CA HIS A 180 -4.20 -8.89 -4.69
C HIS A 180 -3.58 -9.62 -5.90
N GLY A 181 -4.20 -9.47 -7.07
CA GLY A 181 -3.67 -9.97 -8.33
C GLY A 181 -4.09 -11.39 -8.72
N PRO A 182 -3.60 -11.86 -9.87
CA PRO A 182 -3.93 -13.17 -10.40
C PRO A 182 -3.25 -14.29 -9.61
N PRO A 183 -3.79 -15.53 -9.64
CA PRO A 183 -3.12 -16.69 -9.07
C PRO A 183 -1.90 -17.10 -9.90
N PHE A 184 -0.94 -17.75 -9.24
CA PHE A 184 0.23 -18.37 -9.86
C PHE A 184 0.18 -19.87 -9.67
N SER A 185 0.74 -20.61 -10.65
CA SER A 185 0.87 -22.06 -10.58
C SER A 185 2.28 -22.49 -11.04
N GLY A 186 2.75 -23.58 -10.44
CA GLY A 186 4.10 -24.11 -10.68
C GLY A 186 5.07 -23.72 -9.58
N GLN A 187 5.53 -24.72 -8.81
CA GLN A 187 6.37 -24.54 -7.61
C GLN A 187 7.63 -23.71 -7.89
N GLU A 188 8.38 -24.05 -8.95
CA GLU A 188 9.62 -23.35 -9.30
C GLU A 188 9.39 -21.89 -9.72
N GLU A 189 8.32 -21.65 -10.48
CA GLU A 189 7.96 -20.29 -10.90
C GLU A 189 7.50 -19.43 -9.72
N ILE A 190 6.64 -19.98 -8.87
CA ILE A 190 6.20 -19.32 -7.64
C ILE A 190 7.40 -18.95 -6.76
N LYS A 191 8.34 -19.88 -6.57
CA LYS A 191 9.54 -19.64 -5.79
C LYS A 191 10.41 -18.52 -6.37
N LYS A 192 10.61 -18.50 -7.69
CA LYS A 192 11.35 -17.42 -8.38
C LYS A 192 10.69 -16.06 -8.17
N ILE A 193 9.37 -15.99 -8.32
CA ILE A 193 8.60 -14.75 -8.11
C ILE A 193 8.75 -14.25 -6.67
N ILE A 194 8.61 -15.14 -5.68
CA ILE A 194 8.75 -14.79 -4.27
C ILE A 194 10.15 -14.27 -3.98
N ILE A 195 11.19 -14.95 -4.47
CA ILE A 195 12.58 -14.55 -4.27
C ILE A 195 12.86 -13.19 -4.92
N ASN A 196 12.43 -12.99 -6.17
CA ASN A 196 12.60 -11.70 -6.85
C ASN A 196 11.94 -10.55 -6.07
N TYR A 197 10.75 -10.79 -5.56
CA TYR A 197 9.99 -9.81 -4.78
C TYR A 197 10.68 -9.49 -3.44
N ARG A 198 11.11 -10.53 -2.74
CA ARG A 198 11.85 -10.47 -1.48
C ARG A 198 13.18 -9.73 -1.64
N ASP A 199 13.94 -10.04 -2.70
CA ASP A 199 15.24 -9.43 -2.96
C ASP A 199 15.11 -7.97 -3.41
N THR A 200 14.04 -7.62 -4.11
CA THR A 200 13.71 -6.22 -4.41
C THR A 200 13.49 -5.42 -3.10
N LEU A 201 12.76 -6.00 -2.16
CA LEU A 201 12.51 -5.39 -0.85
C LEU A 201 13.81 -5.24 -0.04
N GLN A 202 14.65 -6.29 -0.04
CA GLN A 202 15.99 -6.26 0.59
C GLN A 202 16.87 -5.18 -0.04
N PHE A 203 16.88 -5.08 -1.36
CA PHE A 203 17.66 -4.06 -2.07
C PHE A 203 17.26 -2.64 -1.62
N LEU A 204 15.98 -2.34 -1.57
CA LEU A 204 15.51 -1.01 -1.16
C LEU A 204 15.86 -0.71 0.31
N TRP A 205 15.74 -1.69 1.18
CA TRP A 205 16.17 -1.59 2.57
C TRP A 205 17.67 -1.28 2.67
N ASP A 206 18.50 -2.13 2.06
CA ASP A 206 19.95 -2.03 2.15
C ASP A 206 20.47 -0.73 1.54
N GLN A 207 19.92 -0.28 0.40
CA GLN A 207 20.33 0.96 -0.22
C GLN A 207 19.90 2.18 0.60
N THR A 208 18.73 2.15 1.23
CA THR A 208 18.28 3.23 2.11
C THR A 208 19.22 3.36 3.32
N VAL A 209 19.52 2.24 3.99
CA VAL A 209 20.48 2.20 5.11
C VAL A 209 21.86 2.69 4.66
N ARG A 210 22.33 2.23 3.50
CA ARG A 210 23.63 2.63 2.95
C ARG A 210 23.71 4.13 2.67
N CYS A 211 22.66 4.73 2.10
CA CYS A 211 22.61 6.17 1.84
C CYS A 211 22.63 6.97 3.13
N ALA A 212 21.81 6.60 4.11
CA ALA A 212 21.77 7.24 5.41
C ALA A 212 23.13 7.16 6.13
N ASN A 213 23.77 5.97 6.15
CA ASN A 213 25.11 5.79 6.76
C ASN A 213 26.23 6.59 6.04
N LYS A 214 25.99 7.05 4.83
CA LYS A 214 26.89 7.97 4.09
C LYS A 214 26.60 9.44 4.36
N GLY A 215 25.62 9.73 5.20
CA GLY A 215 25.21 11.10 5.52
C GLY A 215 24.34 11.78 4.44
N LEU A 216 23.68 11.01 3.58
CA LEU A 216 22.71 11.56 2.64
C LEU A 216 21.40 11.92 3.36
N THR A 217 20.89 13.09 3.08
CA THR A 217 19.54 13.48 3.49
C THR A 217 18.50 12.55 2.85
N LEU A 218 17.29 12.54 3.38
CA LEU A 218 16.20 11.77 2.79
C LEU A 218 15.98 12.08 1.30
N ASN A 219 16.00 13.36 0.94
CA ASN A 219 15.79 13.79 -0.46
C ASN A 219 16.92 13.35 -1.39
N GLU A 220 18.18 13.40 -0.92
CA GLU A 220 19.34 12.87 -1.66
C GLU A 220 19.28 11.35 -1.81
N ALA A 221 18.89 10.62 -0.77
CA ALA A 221 18.69 9.17 -0.84
C ALA A 221 17.63 8.79 -1.89
N ILE A 222 16.48 9.48 -1.89
CA ILE A 222 15.39 9.28 -2.86
C ILE A 222 15.86 9.47 -4.30
N SER A 223 16.64 10.51 -4.56
CA SER A 223 17.14 10.81 -5.92
C SER A 223 18.24 9.84 -6.37
N THR A 224 18.96 9.24 -5.42
CA THR A 224 20.11 8.38 -5.66
C THR A 224 19.70 6.91 -5.91
N ILE A 225 18.72 6.40 -5.18
CA ILE A 225 18.36 4.97 -5.22
C ILE A 225 17.53 4.67 -6.48
N LYS A 226 18.03 3.75 -7.29
CA LYS A 226 17.36 3.24 -8.51
C LYS A 226 17.36 1.71 -8.46
N LEU A 227 16.24 1.10 -8.85
CA LEU A 227 16.20 -0.36 -8.97
C LEU A 227 17.13 -0.84 -10.09
N PRO A 228 17.87 -1.93 -9.90
CA PRO A 228 18.52 -2.65 -10.99
C PRO A 228 17.52 -3.09 -12.07
N ASN A 229 17.99 -3.17 -13.33
CA ASN A 229 17.12 -3.48 -14.47
C ASN A 229 16.31 -4.76 -14.27
N HIS A 230 16.92 -5.84 -13.77
CA HIS A 230 16.22 -7.11 -13.56
C HIS A 230 15.03 -7.02 -12.60
N PHE A 231 15.04 -6.09 -11.63
CA PHE A 231 13.88 -5.80 -10.79
C PHE A 231 12.87 -4.90 -11.51
N GLN A 232 13.34 -3.92 -12.29
CA GLN A 232 12.45 -3.01 -13.03
C GLN A 232 11.68 -3.71 -14.14
N GLU A 233 12.30 -4.66 -14.81
CA GLU A 233 11.73 -5.39 -15.95
C GLU A 233 10.79 -6.53 -15.53
N HIS A 234 10.91 -7.02 -14.29
CA HIS A 234 10.03 -8.08 -13.80
C HIS A 234 8.63 -7.57 -13.52
N TYR A 235 7.60 -8.24 -14.07
CA TYR A 235 6.23 -7.76 -14.04
C TYR A 235 5.66 -7.53 -12.62
N THR A 236 6.10 -8.32 -11.61
CA THR A 236 5.64 -8.18 -10.21
C THR A 236 6.33 -7.06 -9.45
N THR A 237 7.36 -6.42 -10.01
CA THR A 237 8.12 -5.35 -9.35
C THR A 237 8.16 -4.05 -10.15
N GLN A 238 7.29 -3.94 -11.16
CA GLN A 238 7.08 -2.68 -11.88
C GLN A 238 6.46 -1.61 -10.97
N GLN A 239 6.90 -0.37 -11.15
CA GLN A 239 6.47 0.77 -10.35
C GLN A 239 5.10 1.31 -10.82
N LEU A 240 4.06 0.49 -10.75
CA LEU A 240 2.71 0.86 -11.16
C LEU A 240 1.83 1.33 -10.01
N TYR A 241 2.07 0.80 -8.80
CA TYR A 241 1.38 1.20 -7.57
C TYR A 241 2.39 1.64 -6.51
N GLY A 242 3.28 0.75 -6.06
CA GLY A 242 4.43 1.13 -5.28
C GLY A 242 5.46 1.83 -6.15
N VAL A 243 6.14 2.86 -5.63
CA VAL A 243 7.26 3.54 -6.28
C VAL A 243 8.47 3.61 -5.36
N VAL A 244 9.65 3.48 -5.93
CA VAL A 244 10.93 3.45 -5.17
C VAL A 244 11.06 4.64 -4.22
N GLU A 245 10.74 5.84 -4.70
CA GLU A 245 10.87 7.06 -3.91
C GLU A 245 10.01 7.03 -2.63
N HIS A 246 8.78 6.53 -2.72
CA HIS A 246 7.89 6.40 -1.55
C HIS A 246 8.38 5.31 -0.59
N HIS A 247 8.95 4.23 -1.12
CA HIS A 247 9.53 3.16 -0.29
C HIS A 247 10.73 3.66 0.49
N VAL A 248 11.62 4.40 -0.17
CA VAL A 248 12.80 5.00 0.48
C VAL A 248 12.35 5.97 1.58
N ARG A 249 11.34 6.84 1.32
CA ARG A 249 10.75 7.72 2.33
C ARG A 249 10.25 6.95 3.54
N GLN A 250 9.49 5.89 3.29
CA GLN A 250 8.90 5.10 4.36
C GLN A 250 9.96 4.36 5.19
N ILE A 251 10.94 3.74 4.53
CA ILE A 251 12.03 3.03 5.20
C ILE A 251 12.88 4.01 6.02
N TYR A 252 13.27 5.13 5.44
CA TYR A 252 14.06 6.16 6.11
C TYR A 252 13.34 6.71 7.35
N SER A 253 12.09 7.13 7.17
CA SER A 253 11.28 7.66 8.29
C SER A 253 11.00 6.61 9.37
N GLY A 254 10.82 5.35 8.99
CA GLY A 254 10.65 4.25 9.94
C GLY A 254 11.90 3.92 10.75
N LEU A 255 13.08 4.15 10.17
CA LEU A 255 14.37 3.96 10.85
C LEU A 255 14.75 5.14 11.75
N PHE A 256 14.57 6.39 11.25
CA PHE A 256 15.17 7.58 11.84
C PHE A 256 14.12 8.58 12.36
N GLY A 257 12.84 8.29 12.18
CA GLY A 257 11.75 9.19 12.60
C GLY A 257 11.51 10.30 11.58
N TRP A 258 11.05 11.47 12.08
CA TRP A 258 10.56 12.56 11.24
C TRP A 258 11.67 13.44 10.63
N PHE A 259 12.85 13.50 11.27
CA PHE A 259 13.94 14.34 10.80
C PHE A 259 14.63 13.71 9.59
N ASP A 260 14.76 14.46 8.53
CA ASP A 260 15.21 14.03 7.21
C ASP A 260 16.66 14.44 6.87
N GLU A 261 17.45 14.89 7.89
CA GLU A 261 18.81 15.40 7.77
C GLU A 261 18.93 16.73 7.00
N ASP A 262 17.81 17.43 6.73
CA ASP A 262 17.80 18.79 6.17
C ASP A 262 17.50 19.77 7.31
N GLU A 263 18.48 20.60 7.68
CA GLU A 263 18.38 21.55 8.77
C GLU A 263 17.27 22.59 8.56
N ALA A 264 16.91 22.89 7.31
CA ALA A 264 15.80 23.78 6.98
C ALA A 264 14.45 23.24 7.47
N ASN A 265 14.36 21.93 7.67
CA ASN A 265 13.13 21.26 8.17
C ASN A 265 13.07 21.15 9.69
N LEU A 266 14.11 21.56 10.45
CA LEU A 266 14.03 21.64 11.92
C LEU A 266 13.07 22.72 12.40
N PHE A 267 13.13 23.90 11.77
CA PHE A 267 12.28 25.04 12.09
C PHE A 267 11.75 25.69 10.80
N PRO A 268 10.93 24.98 10.03
CA PRO A 268 10.48 25.47 8.74
C PRO A 268 9.58 26.69 8.88
N VAL A 269 9.71 27.64 7.94
CA VAL A 269 8.74 28.73 7.81
C VAL A 269 7.35 28.12 7.57
N PRO A 270 6.27 28.60 8.26
CA PRO A 270 4.92 28.10 8.04
C PRO A 270 4.54 28.06 6.57
N SER A 271 3.90 26.96 6.12
CA SER A 271 3.69 26.68 4.71
C SER A 271 3.04 27.83 3.90
N PRO A 272 2.00 28.54 4.41
CA PRO A 272 1.44 29.67 3.66
C PRO A 272 2.45 30.81 3.45
N GLU A 273 3.18 31.20 4.51
CA GLU A 273 4.19 32.24 4.45
C GLU A 273 5.36 31.86 3.54
N ARG A 274 5.83 30.60 3.66
CA ARG A 274 6.90 30.08 2.81
C ARG A 274 6.50 30.13 1.33
N SER A 275 5.27 29.75 1.02
CA SER A 275 4.74 29.79 -0.35
C SER A 275 4.66 31.22 -0.90
N LEU A 276 4.19 32.18 -0.08
CA LEU A 276 4.18 33.60 -0.46
C LEU A 276 5.58 34.11 -0.79
N ARG A 277 6.59 33.85 0.05
CA ARG A 277 7.97 34.26 -0.16
C ARG A 277 8.56 33.65 -1.45
N PHE A 278 8.24 32.40 -1.76
CA PHE A 278 8.66 31.78 -3.02
C PHE A 278 8.00 32.46 -4.23
N ILE A 279 6.68 32.68 -4.19
CA ILE A 279 5.95 33.37 -5.26
C ILE A 279 6.52 34.74 -5.51
N GLU A 280 6.76 35.52 -4.45
CA GLU A 280 7.40 36.87 -4.56
C GLU A 280 8.81 36.77 -5.16
N GLY A 281 9.63 35.84 -4.67
CA GLY A 281 10.99 35.62 -5.18
C GLY A 281 11.05 35.21 -6.66
N PHE A 282 10.01 34.52 -7.16
CA PHE A 282 9.85 34.15 -8.56
C PHE A 282 9.25 35.27 -9.44
N GLY A 283 8.91 36.41 -8.86
CA GLY A 283 8.38 37.58 -9.59
C GLY A 283 6.84 37.66 -9.61
N GLY A 284 6.18 37.00 -8.70
CA GLY A 284 4.73 37.07 -8.51
C GLY A 284 3.93 35.94 -9.17
N ILE A 285 2.63 35.96 -8.94
CA ILE A 285 1.69 34.86 -9.34
C ILE A 285 1.73 34.60 -10.85
N GLU A 286 1.67 35.65 -11.67
CA GLU A 286 1.61 35.52 -13.14
C GLU A 286 2.90 34.89 -13.70
N LYS A 287 4.05 35.19 -13.07
CA LYS A 287 5.31 34.57 -13.49
C LYS A 287 5.35 33.10 -13.10
N VAL A 288 4.88 32.75 -11.90
CA VAL A 288 4.79 31.35 -11.45
C VAL A 288 3.85 30.55 -12.36
N ARG A 289 2.68 31.09 -12.73
CA ARG A 289 1.75 30.44 -13.68
C ARG A 289 2.39 30.19 -15.04
N ALA A 290 3.07 31.18 -15.59
CA ALA A 290 3.76 31.02 -16.88
C ALA A 290 4.85 29.94 -16.84
N ILE A 291 5.53 29.76 -15.68
CA ILE A 291 6.49 28.69 -15.51
C ILE A 291 5.78 27.33 -15.38
N ILE A 292 4.65 27.25 -14.71
CA ILE A 292 3.83 26.03 -14.65
C ILE A 292 3.41 25.58 -16.04
N ASP A 293 2.84 26.52 -16.84
CA ASP A 293 2.40 26.24 -18.21
C ASP A 293 3.57 25.72 -19.07
N SER A 294 4.73 26.38 -19.00
CA SER A 294 5.93 25.94 -19.69
C SER A 294 6.43 24.58 -19.22
N SER A 295 6.32 24.28 -17.91
CA SER A 295 6.71 22.98 -17.37
C SER A 295 5.78 21.86 -17.84
N LEU A 296 4.48 22.13 -17.95
CA LEU A 296 3.51 21.19 -18.51
C LEU A 296 3.79 20.90 -19.99
N GLU A 297 4.10 21.93 -20.80
CA GLU A 297 4.48 21.76 -22.21
C GLU A 297 5.76 20.92 -22.38
N GLN A 298 6.68 20.96 -21.40
CA GLN A 298 7.92 20.20 -21.38
C GLN A 298 7.79 18.84 -20.68
N GLU A 299 6.59 18.47 -20.24
CA GLU A 299 6.32 17.24 -19.46
C GLU A 299 7.09 17.17 -18.13
N ASP A 300 7.56 18.32 -17.60
CA ASP A 300 8.15 18.42 -16.26
C ASP A 300 7.05 18.54 -15.18
N PHE A 301 6.30 17.47 -15.04
CA PHE A 301 5.17 17.41 -14.10
C PHE A 301 5.59 17.58 -12.64
N ARG A 302 6.81 17.20 -12.28
CA ARG A 302 7.31 17.33 -10.89
C ARG A 302 7.43 18.79 -10.52
N TRP A 303 8.03 19.60 -11.40
CA TRP A 303 8.19 21.02 -11.17
C TRP A 303 6.85 21.77 -11.24
N ALA A 304 6.00 21.40 -12.20
CA ALA A 304 4.65 21.95 -12.30
C ALA A 304 3.82 21.74 -11.02
N ILE A 305 3.84 20.52 -10.44
CA ILE A 305 3.15 20.22 -9.18
C ILE A 305 3.73 21.01 -8.00
N GLU A 306 5.04 21.13 -7.91
CA GLU A 306 5.70 21.89 -6.84
C GLU A 306 5.26 23.36 -6.86
N LEU A 307 5.36 24.02 -8.01
CA LEU A 307 4.93 25.41 -8.18
C LEU A 307 3.42 25.60 -7.94
N SER A 308 2.59 24.73 -8.48
CA SER A 308 1.14 24.75 -8.25
C SER A 308 0.80 24.64 -6.76
N SER A 309 1.56 23.83 -6.01
CA SER A 309 1.36 23.69 -4.57
C SER A 309 1.62 24.98 -3.80
N TRP A 310 2.52 25.85 -4.27
CA TRP A 310 2.75 27.17 -3.65
C TRP A 310 1.53 28.09 -3.85
N LEU A 311 0.93 28.09 -5.05
CA LEU A 311 -0.27 28.89 -5.33
C LEU A 311 -1.44 28.47 -4.44
N VAL A 312 -1.67 27.16 -4.32
CA VAL A 312 -2.74 26.62 -3.47
C VAL A 312 -2.51 26.94 -1.99
N ARG A 313 -1.29 26.72 -1.47
CA ARG A 313 -0.96 26.90 -0.05
C ARG A 313 -0.85 28.35 0.38
N SER A 314 -0.54 29.27 -0.55
CA SER A 314 -0.46 30.71 -0.25
C SER A 314 -1.82 31.36 -0.02
N ASN A 315 -2.94 30.68 -0.35
CA ASN A 315 -4.30 31.23 -0.37
C ASN A 315 -4.48 32.44 -1.32
N LEU A 316 -3.53 32.69 -2.21
CA LEU A 316 -3.62 33.75 -3.22
C LEU A 316 -4.46 33.35 -4.43
N ASN A 317 -4.69 32.05 -4.61
CA ASN A 317 -5.55 31.52 -5.66
C ASN A 317 -6.48 30.43 -5.10
N PRO A 318 -7.62 30.81 -4.51
CA PRO A 318 -8.57 29.84 -3.92
C PRO A 318 -9.26 28.92 -4.94
N GLN A 319 -9.04 29.14 -6.25
CA GLN A 319 -9.60 28.37 -7.37
C GLN A 319 -8.51 27.54 -8.09
N GLY A 320 -7.30 27.53 -7.59
CA GLY A 320 -6.15 26.86 -8.22
C GLY A 320 -6.07 25.36 -8.03
#